data_1a6f2317c955927abbf9cbf1ef1e5f59
#
_entry.id   1a6f2317c955927abbf9cbf1ef1e5f59
#
_cell.length_a   1.000
_cell.length_b   1.000
_cell.length_c   1.000
_cell.angle_alpha   90.00
_cell.angle_beta   90.00
_cell.angle_gamma   90.00
#
_symmetry.space_group_name_H-M   'P 1'
#
loop_
_entity.id
_entity.type
_entity.pdbx_description
1 polymer ?
#
loop_
_entity_poly.entity_id
_entity_poly.type
_entity_poly.pdbx_seq_one_letter_code
_entity_poly.pdbx_strand_id
1 'polypeptide(L)'
;MTPHHLLIFGPVTIATWLAVIYFWPLMLLYVFKRAILTQGVGDGPIPMNMLGAVSQALFADPLHPPASASKLATTGVNRDTLGVVGWLDLSKEALVLHVPDMAGRYYSVQFTDPSKNINFAYVGKRTTGTQAGNYLITGPDWTGHVPNGMRQISSPNESVLVLGRVLVESDGDLPAAYDLAKQIQLAPLNQLVPR
;
A
#
# COMPACT_ATOMS: atom_id res chain seq x y z
N MET A 1 26.50 -36.03 28.31
CA MET A 1 26.35 -35.58 26.89
C MET A 1 27.72 -35.70 26.26
N THR A 2 27.86 -36.56 25.26
CA THR A 2 29.14 -36.79 24.61
C THR A 2 29.49 -35.62 23.68
N PRO A 3 30.75 -35.23 23.52
CA PRO A 3 31.18 -34.07 22.71
C PRO A 3 30.70 -34.12 21.26
N HIS A 4 30.39 -35.30 20.74
CA HIS A 4 29.83 -35.47 19.38
C HIS A 4 28.45 -34.84 19.17
N HIS A 5 27.60 -34.80 20.20
CA HIS A 5 26.29 -34.14 20.09
C HIS A 5 26.41 -32.61 19.94
N LEU A 6 27.36 -31.99 20.63
CA LEU A 6 27.62 -30.54 20.51
C LEU A 6 28.12 -30.15 19.11
N LEU A 7 28.89 -31.00 18.44
CA LEU A 7 29.45 -30.75 17.10
C LEU A 7 28.39 -30.81 16.00
N ILE A 8 27.29 -31.55 16.19
CA ILE A 8 26.21 -31.68 15.19
C ILE A 8 25.04 -30.73 15.51
N PHE A 9 24.64 -30.64 16.77
CA PHE A 9 23.50 -29.80 17.15
C PHE A 9 23.81 -28.30 17.04
N GLY A 10 25.01 -27.85 17.30
CA GLY A 10 25.39 -26.44 17.19
C GLY A 10 25.20 -25.87 15.78
N PRO A 11 25.83 -26.45 14.75
CA PRO A 11 25.65 -25.98 13.36
C PRO A 11 24.20 -26.07 12.86
N VAL A 12 23.48 -27.15 13.19
CA VAL A 12 22.07 -27.30 12.81
C VAL A 12 21.18 -26.21 13.45
N THR A 13 21.39 -25.93 14.72
CA THR A 13 20.65 -24.87 15.42
C THR A 13 20.93 -23.51 14.79
N ILE A 14 22.21 -23.20 14.51
CA ILE A 14 22.60 -21.94 13.85
C ILE A 14 21.96 -21.84 12.46
N ALA A 15 22.04 -22.90 11.65
CA ALA A 15 21.44 -22.92 10.31
C ALA A 15 19.91 -22.72 10.37
N THR A 16 19.24 -23.34 11.34
CA THR A 16 17.81 -23.16 11.56
C THR A 16 17.47 -21.72 11.93
N TRP A 17 18.20 -21.10 12.84
CA TRP A 17 17.99 -19.70 13.20
C TRP A 17 18.25 -18.76 12.04
N LEU A 18 19.29 -18.96 11.26
CA LEU A 18 19.56 -18.17 10.06
C LEU A 18 18.44 -18.32 9.03
N ALA A 19 17.94 -19.52 8.82
CA ALA A 19 16.78 -19.75 7.95
C ALA A 19 15.53 -19.03 8.46
N VAL A 20 15.24 -19.11 9.76
CA VAL A 20 14.09 -18.39 10.36
C VAL A 20 14.25 -16.87 10.17
N ILE A 21 15.41 -16.30 10.49
CA ILE A 21 15.67 -14.87 10.34
C ILE A 21 15.50 -14.42 8.89
N TYR A 22 15.94 -15.22 7.93
CA TYR A 22 15.83 -14.90 6.50
C TYR A 22 14.40 -15.06 5.96
N PHE A 23 13.74 -16.17 6.26
CA PHE A 23 12.43 -16.49 5.67
C PHE A 23 11.25 -15.84 6.41
N TRP A 24 11.38 -15.52 7.70
CA TRP A 24 10.33 -14.93 8.50
C TRP A 24 9.79 -13.60 7.94
N PRO A 25 10.65 -12.63 7.56
CA PRO A 25 10.17 -11.38 6.96
C PRO A 25 9.46 -11.61 5.62
N LEU A 26 9.95 -12.53 4.79
CA LEU A 26 9.33 -12.88 3.52
C LEU A 26 7.96 -13.52 3.71
N MET A 27 7.83 -14.39 4.69
CA MET A 27 6.54 -15.00 5.06
C MET A 27 5.56 -13.95 5.56
N LEU A 28 5.99 -13.04 6.43
CA LEU A 28 5.14 -11.93 6.92
C LEU A 28 4.67 -11.05 5.76
N LEU A 29 5.57 -10.71 4.84
CA LEU A 29 5.23 -9.93 3.65
C LEU A 29 4.20 -10.65 2.78
N TYR A 30 4.36 -11.95 2.56
CA TYR A 30 3.41 -12.77 1.82
C TYR A 30 2.04 -12.80 2.51
N VAL A 31 2.01 -13.03 3.83
CA VAL A 31 0.76 -13.04 4.62
C VAL A 31 0.09 -11.67 4.57
N PHE A 32 0.86 -10.58 4.67
CA PHE A 32 0.35 -9.22 4.58
C PHE A 32 -0.26 -8.93 3.20
N LYS A 33 0.45 -9.26 2.12
CA LYS A 33 -0.07 -9.16 0.74
C LYS A 33 -1.36 -9.93 0.59
N ARG A 34 -1.38 -11.20 1.03
CA ARG A 34 -2.55 -12.05 0.96
C ARG A 34 -3.72 -11.47 1.75
N ALA A 35 -3.48 -10.93 2.95
CA ALA A 35 -4.53 -10.32 3.77
C ALA A 35 -5.16 -9.11 3.06
N ILE A 36 -4.37 -8.22 2.45
CA ILE A 36 -4.89 -7.12 1.63
C ILE A 36 -5.80 -7.64 0.52
N LEU A 37 -5.32 -8.64 -0.24
CA LEU A 37 -6.01 -9.15 -1.41
C LEU A 37 -7.28 -9.95 -1.09
N THR A 38 -7.36 -10.59 0.09
CA THR A 38 -8.47 -11.51 0.44
C THR A 38 -9.41 -10.97 1.51
N GLN A 39 -8.94 -10.08 2.38
CA GLN A 39 -9.71 -9.51 3.47
C GLN A 39 -9.87 -7.98 3.33
N GLY A 40 -8.87 -7.32 2.74
CA GLY A 40 -8.84 -5.85 2.63
C GLY A 40 -8.55 -5.16 3.96
N VAL A 41 -8.85 -3.87 4.01
CA VAL A 41 -8.66 -3.01 5.19
C VAL A 41 -9.95 -2.30 5.63
N GLY A 42 -11.09 -2.68 5.07
CA GLY A 42 -12.37 -2.02 5.34
C GLY A 42 -13.53 -2.81 4.75
N ASP A 43 -14.05 -2.35 3.62
CA ASP A 43 -15.31 -2.84 3.05
C ASP A 43 -15.16 -4.14 2.21
N GLY A 44 -14.06 -4.85 2.36
CA GLY A 44 -13.83 -6.15 1.71
C GLY A 44 -12.46 -6.24 1.03
N PRO A 45 -12.25 -7.33 0.26
CA PRO A 45 -11.01 -7.58 -0.46
C PRO A 45 -10.62 -6.45 -1.40
N ILE A 46 -9.33 -6.18 -1.49
CA ILE A 46 -8.79 -5.19 -2.44
C ILE A 46 -8.07 -5.95 -3.54
N PRO A 47 -8.62 -6.00 -4.76
CA PRO A 47 -7.96 -6.67 -5.88
C PRO A 47 -6.60 -6.07 -6.20
N MET A 48 -5.74 -6.86 -6.86
CA MET A 48 -4.47 -6.37 -7.39
C MET A 48 -4.71 -5.16 -8.31
N ASN A 49 -3.82 -4.17 -8.25
CA ASN A 49 -3.90 -2.93 -9.03
C ASN A 49 -5.10 -2.03 -8.69
N MET A 50 -5.69 -2.23 -7.51
CA MET A 50 -6.73 -1.35 -6.95
C MET A 50 -6.31 -0.79 -5.60
N LEU A 51 -6.95 0.30 -5.20
CA LEU A 51 -6.81 0.92 -3.87
C LEU A 51 -8.10 0.77 -3.09
N GLY A 52 -7.98 0.50 -1.79
CA GLY A 52 -9.09 0.48 -0.86
C GLY A 52 -8.85 1.42 0.32
N ALA A 53 -9.86 2.18 0.70
CA ALA A 53 -9.83 3.02 1.90
C ALA A 53 -10.24 2.20 3.14
N VAL A 54 -9.67 2.56 4.29
CA VAL A 54 -10.13 2.05 5.59
C VAL A 54 -11.57 2.51 5.81
N SER A 55 -12.45 1.61 6.25
CA SER A 55 -13.87 1.96 6.44
C SER A 55 -14.06 3.02 7.52
N GLN A 56 -15.10 3.84 7.36
CA GLN A 56 -15.44 4.87 8.35
C GLN A 56 -15.70 4.27 9.74
N ALA A 57 -16.39 3.13 9.80
CA ALA A 57 -16.71 2.47 11.06
C ALA A 57 -15.46 2.02 11.83
N LEU A 58 -14.46 1.50 11.11
CA LEU A 58 -13.19 1.12 11.72
C LEU A 58 -12.37 2.32 12.16
N PHE A 59 -12.42 3.41 11.40
CA PHE A 59 -11.72 4.65 11.76
C PHE A 59 -12.35 5.32 12.98
N ALA A 60 -13.69 5.34 13.07
CA ALA A 60 -14.42 5.97 14.17
C ALA A 60 -14.22 5.23 15.51
N ASP A 61 -14.18 3.91 15.50
CA ASP A 61 -13.96 3.10 16.72
C ASP A 61 -12.96 1.95 16.45
N PRO A 62 -11.66 2.26 16.46
CA PRO A 62 -10.62 1.25 16.22
C PRO A 62 -10.47 0.25 17.37
N LEU A 63 -11.03 0.53 18.56
CA LEU A 63 -10.97 -0.37 19.72
C LEU A 63 -12.08 -1.42 19.69
N HIS A 64 -13.20 -1.12 19.05
CA HIS A 64 -14.33 -2.03 18.86
C HIS A 64 -14.64 -2.18 17.37
N PRO A 65 -13.73 -2.80 16.61
CA PRO A 65 -13.90 -2.93 15.16
C PRO A 65 -15.14 -3.77 14.84
N PRO A 66 -15.85 -3.45 13.75
CA PRO A 66 -16.98 -4.26 13.31
C PRO A 66 -16.50 -5.69 13.03
N ALA A 67 -17.41 -6.68 13.22
CA ALA A 67 -17.08 -8.09 13.04
C ALA A 67 -16.54 -8.44 11.62
N SER A 68 -16.86 -7.61 10.63
CA SER A 68 -16.36 -7.70 9.26
C SER A 68 -14.96 -7.11 9.07
N ALA A 69 -14.43 -6.39 10.08
CA ALA A 69 -13.11 -5.75 9.94
C ALA A 69 -11.99 -6.80 9.89
N SER A 70 -11.09 -6.62 8.95
CA SER A 70 -9.87 -7.42 8.87
C SER A 70 -9.00 -7.21 10.11
N LYS A 71 -8.41 -8.28 10.64
CA LYS A 71 -7.42 -8.20 11.73
C LYS A 71 -6.23 -7.31 11.37
N LEU A 72 -5.94 -7.15 10.09
CA LEU A 72 -4.90 -6.27 9.59
C LEU A 72 -5.22 -4.80 9.84
N ALA A 73 -6.49 -4.42 9.72
CA ALA A 73 -6.95 -3.04 9.88
C ALA A 73 -6.98 -2.59 11.35
N THR A 74 -7.00 -3.53 12.29
CA THR A 74 -7.03 -3.25 13.73
C THR A 74 -5.64 -3.04 14.35
N THR A 75 -4.58 -3.17 13.57
CA THR A 75 -3.20 -3.02 14.05
C THR A 75 -2.80 -1.54 14.09
N GLY A 76 -3.11 -0.87 15.15
CA GLY A 76 -2.67 0.51 15.41
C GLY A 76 -3.80 1.52 15.43
N VAL A 77 -3.85 2.29 16.52
CA VAL A 77 -4.83 3.36 16.71
C VAL A 77 -4.35 4.59 15.94
N ASN A 78 -4.87 4.79 14.73
CA ASN A 78 -4.66 6.01 13.96
C ASN A 78 -6.00 6.78 13.91
N ARG A 79 -6.03 7.96 14.51
CA ARG A 79 -7.22 8.81 14.59
C ARG A 79 -7.12 10.09 13.76
N ASP A 80 -5.96 10.35 13.16
CA ASP A 80 -5.70 11.62 12.48
C ASP A 80 -5.79 11.49 10.96
N THR A 81 -5.54 10.29 10.42
CA THR A 81 -5.54 10.08 8.96
C THR A 81 -6.23 8.79 8.57
N LEU A 82 -7.12 8.90 7.60
CA LEU A 82 -7.77 7.76 6.96
C LEU A 82 -6.79 7.05 6.04
N GLY A 83 -6.64 5.74 6.23
CA GLY A 83 -5.71 4.92 5.44
C GLY A 83 -6.27 4.55 4.08
N VAL A 84 -5.41 4.50 3.08
CA VAL A 84 -5.66 3.91 1.75
C VAL A 84 -4.55 2.90 1.49
N VAL A 85 -4.91 1.70 1.04
CA VAL A 85 -3.90 0.67 0.77
C VAL A 85 -4.19 -0.04 -0.54
N GLY A 86 -3.14 -0.53 -1.18
CA GLY A 86 -3.23 -1.39 -2.35
C GLY A 86 -1.92 -2.08 -2.65
N TRP A 87 -2.01 -3.09 -3.50
CA TRP A 87 -0.84 -3.81 -3.98
C TRP A 87 -0.82 -3.82 -5.49
N LEU A 88 0.27 -3.36 -6.09
CA LEU A 88 0.42 -3.26 -7.54
C LEU A 88 1.28 -4.40 -8.08
N ASP A 89 0.92 -4.83 -9.27
CA ASP A 89 1.72 -5.67 -10.17
C ASP A 89 1.92 -4.89 -11.47
N LEU A 90 3.12 -4.41 -11.67
CA LEU A 90 3.53 -3.60 -12.82
C LEU A 90 4.21 -4.42 -13.93
N SER A 91 4.18 -5.77 -13.82
CA SER A 91 4.83 -6.65 -14.79
C SER A 91 4.15 -6.63 -16.17
N LYS A 92 2.86 -6.29 -16.21
CA LYS A 92 2.05 -6.37 -17.44
C LYS A 92 1.77 -5.04 -18.09
N GLU A 93 1.52 -4.02 -17.28
CA GLU A 93 1.09 -2.70 -17.75
C GLU A 93 1.42 -1.59 -16.77
N ALA A 94 1.54 -0.38 -17.29
CA ALA A 94 1.63 0.81 -16.46
C ALA A 94 0.25 1.20 -15.93
N LEU A 95 0.23 1.73 -14.71
CA LEU A 95 -0.98 2.18 -14.03
C LEU A 95 -0.97 3.70 -13.88
N VAL A 96 -2.12 4.32 -13.88
CA VAL A 96 -2.29 5.74 -13.58
C VAL A 96 -2.95 5.87 -12.21
N LEU A 97 -2.26 6.55 -11.30
CA LEU A 97 -2.84 7.02 -10.05
C LEU A 97 -3.58 8.32 -10.34
N HIS A 98 -4.87 8.33 -10.11
CA HIS A 98 -5.68 9.54 -10.04
C HIS A 98 -5.79 10.02 -8.60
N VAL A 99 -5.52 11.30 -8.38
CA VAL A 99 -5.74 12.00 -7.11
C VAL A 99 -6.73 13.14 -7.35
N PRO A 100 -7.83 13.23 -6.59
CA PRO A 100 -8.78 14.33 -6.72
C PRO A 100 -8.19 15.64 -6.18
N ASP A 101 -8.88 16.76 -6.38
CA ASP A 101 -8.55 17.99 -5.67
C ASP A 101 -8.80 17.82 -4.17
N MET A 102 -7.74 17.91 -3.39
CA MET A 102 -7.78 17.76 -1.93
C MET A 102 -8.13 19.05 -1.20
N ALA A 103 -8.43 20.14 -1.91
CA ALA A 103 -8.83 21.43 -1.35
C ALA A 103 -7.90 21.92 -0.21
N GLY A 104 -6.60 21.74 -0.37
CA GLY A 104 -5.59 22.10 0.65
C GLY A 104 -5.43 21.10 1.80
N ARG A 105 -6.25 20.04 1.90
CA ARG A 105 -6.17 18.97 2.89
C ARG A 105 -4.81 18.26 2.80
N TYR A 106 -4.27 17.87 3.95
CA TYR A 106 -3.10 17.01 3.95
C TYR A 106 -3.46 15.60 3.46
N TYR A 107 -2.68 15.11 2.50
CA TYR A 107 -2.68 13.73 2.07
C TYR A 107 -1.26 13.31 1.67
N SER A 108 -1.05 12.01 1.63
CA SER A 108 0.15 11.41 1.05
C SER A 108 -0.18 10.02 0.50
N VAL A 109 0.36 9.69 -0.64
CA VAL A 109 0.37 8.34 -1.22
C VAL A 109 1.83 7.94 -1.36
N GLN A 110 2.24 6.93 -0.63
CA GLN A 110 3.59 6.40 -0.55
C GLN A 110 3.69 5.15 -1.41
N PHE A 111 4.75 5.06 -2.20
CA PHE A 111 5.08 3.88 -3.00
C PHE A 111 6.31 3.20 -2.39
N THR A 112 6.16 1.93 -2.04
CA THR A 112 7.16 1.13 -1.34
C THR A 112 7.54 -0.09 -2.18
N ASP A 113 8.84 -0.32 -2.35
CA ASP A 113 9.37 -1.62 -2.76
C ASP A 113 9.35 -2.54 -1.53
N PRO A 114 8.42 -3.51 -1.47
CA PRO A 114 8.26 -4.33 -0.28
C PRO A 114 9.42 -5.31 -0.09
N SER A 115 10.15 -5.66 -1.14
CA SER A 115 11.27 -6.60 -1.07
C SER A 115 12.48 -6.02 -0.35
N LYS A 116 12.68 -4.71 -0.49
CA LYS A 116 13.79 -3.96 0.13
C LYS A 116 13.34 -3.08 1.29
N ASN A 117 12.02 -2.98 1.52
CA ASN A 117 11.41 -2.06 2.49
C ASN A 117 11.86 -0.60 2.27
N ILE A 118 11.91 -0.17 1.01
CA ILE A 118 12.34 1.17 0.62
C ILE A 118 11.18 1.92 -0.01
N ASN A 119 10.91 3.12 0.49
CA ASN A 119 9.97 4.05 -0.13
C ASN A 119 10.69 4.80 -1.25
N PHE A 120 10.24 4.63 -2.48
CA PHE A 120 10.91 5.22 -3.64
C PHE A 120 10.19 6.46 -4.19
N ALA A 121 8.90 6.66 -3.88
CA ALA A 121 8.16 7.83 -4.33
C ALA A 121 7.03 8.20 -3.37
N TYR A 122 6.65 9.49 -3.45
CA TYR A 122 5.51 10.05 -2.73
C TYR A 122 4.72 10.99 -3.65
N VAL A 123 3.39 10.87 -3.61
CA VAL A 123 2.44 11.85 -4.16
C VAL A 123 1.66 12.42 -2.98
N GLY A 124 1.64 13.74 -2.82
CA GLY A 124 0.96 14.32 -1.67
C GLY A 124 1.22 15.82 -1.51
N LYS A 125 0.58 16.42 -0.52
CA LYS A 125 0.64 17.88 -0.28
C LYS A 125 2.07 18.44 -0.29
N ARG A 126 3.03 17.69 0.27
CA ARG A 126 4.42 18.16 0.39
C ARG A 126 5.26 17.98 -0.86
N THR A 127 4.84 17.11 -1.79
CA THR A 127 5.62 16.73 -2.98
C THR A 127 5.01 17.21 -4.28
N THR A 128 3.68 17.15 -4.40
CA THR A 128 2.94 17.42 -5.64
C THR A 128 1.84 18.47 -5.47
N GLY A 129 1.62 18.95 -4.25
CA GLY A 129 0.53 19.88 -3.96
C GLY A 129 -0.79 19.18 -3.67
N THR A 130 -1.89 19.92 -3.66
CA THR A 130 -3.23 19.43 -3.30
C THR A 130 -4.24 19.46 -4.45
N GLN A 131 -3.84 19.94 -5.62
CA GLN A 131 -4.68 19.96 -6.82
C GLN A 131 -4.86 18.55 -7.39
N ALA A 132 -5.96 18.34 -8.13
CA ALA A 132 -6.19 17.10 -8.84
C ALA A 132 -5.03 16.80 -9.81
N GLY A 133 -4.66 15.53 -9.93
CA GLY A 133 -3.57 15.12 -10.80
C GLY A 133 -3.57 13.64 -11.15
N ASN A 134 -2.92 13.34 -12.28
CA ASN A 134 -2.70 11.98 -12.74
C ASN A 134 -1.19 11.67 -12.77
N TYR A 135 -0.81 10.53 -12.22
CA TYR A 135 0.57 10.10 -12.09
C TYR A 135 0.74 8.73 -12.72
N LEU A 136 1.63 8.62 -13.70
CA LEU A 136 1.92 7.36 -14.38
C LEU A 136 2.90 6.52 -13.56
N ILE A 137 2.47 5.36 -13.10
CA ILE A 137 3.30 4.42 -12.35
C ILE A 137 3.76 3.32 -13.30
N THR A 138 5.07 3.18 -13.45
CA THR A 138 5.67 2.23 -14.40
C THR A 138 6.56 1.22 -13.69
N GLY A 139 6.60 0.00 -14.21
CA GLY A 139 7.57 -1.01 -13.81
C GLY A 139 8.99 -0.71 -14.32
N PRO A 140 9.99 -1.48 -13.91
CA PRO A 140 11.40 -1.24 -14.27
C PRO A 140 11.66 -1.38 -15.77
N ASP A 141 10.98 -2.30 -16.44
CA ASP A 141 11.19 -2.61 -17.87
C ASP A 141 10.20 -1.90 -18.81
N TRP A 142 9.44 -0.94 -18.28
CA TRP A 142 8.46 -0.22 -19.09
C TRP A 142 9.13 0.74 -20.07
N THR A 143 8.83 0.59 -21.37
CA THR A 143 9.42 1.36 -22.48
C THR A 143 8.38 2.20 -23.23
N GLY A 144 7.18 2.36 -22.70
CA GLY A 144 6.10 3.12 -23.35
C GLY A 144 6.37 4.63 -23.34
N HIS A 145 5.45 5.37 -23.96
CA HIS A 145 5.49 6.84 -23.99
C HIS A 145 4.68 7.40 -22.82
N VAL A 146 5.23 8.41 -22.12
CA VAL A 146 4.53 9.13 -21.06
C VAL A 146 3.54 10.11 -21.70
N PRO A 147 2.22 10.02 -21.40
CA PRO A 147 1.24 10.95 -21.93
C PRO A 147 1.52 12.38 -21.50
N ASN A 148 1.19 13.34 -22.36
CA ASN A 148 1.37 14.75 -22.07
C ASN A 148 0.63 15.17 -20.78
N GLY A 149 1.32 15.92 -19.93
CA GLY A 149 0.75 16.40 -18.67
C GLY A 149 0.76 15.38 -17.51
N MET A 150 1.22 14.15 -17.73
CA MET A 150 1.41 13.18 -16.65
C MET A 150 2.84 13.17 -16.13
N ARG A 151 3.00 13.09 -14.82
CA ARG A 151 4.29 12.87 -14.18
C ARG A 151 4.52 11.37 -14.02
N GLN A 152 5.67 10.88 -14.51
CA GLN A 152 6.06 9.48 -14.35
C GLN A 152 6.69 9.22 -12.97
N ILE A 153 6.33 8.08 -12.39
CA ILE A 153 6.94 7.48 -11.21
C ILE A 153 7.42 6.09 -11.61
N SER A 154 8.73 5.94 -11.79
CA SER A 154 9.34 4.66 -12.15
C SER A 154 9.60 3.85 -10.89
N SER A 155 9.03 2.65 -10.84
CA SER A 155 9.26 1.70 -9.76
C SER A 155 10.55 0.92 -10.00
N PRO A 156 11.36 0.68 -8.96
CA PRO A 156 12.54 -0.19 -9.05
C PRO A 156 12.16 -1.67 -9.12
N ASN A 157 10.89 -2.02 -8.91
CA ASN A 157 10.39 -3.40 -8.87
C ASN A 157 8.99 -3.50 -9.49
N GLU A 158 8.61 -4.68 -9.96
CA GLU A 158 7.26 -4.92 -10.49
C GLU A 158 6.18 -4.93 -9.40
N SER A 159 6.54 -5.40 -8.21
CA SER A 159 5.61 -5.49 -7.06
C SER A 159 5.75 -4.27 -6.17
N VAL A 160 4.66 -3.52 -5.97
CA VAL A 160 4.66 -2.27 -5.21
C VAL A 160 3.55 -2.30 -4.16
N LEU A 161 3.90 -1.95 -2.94
CA LEU A 161 2.94 -1.65 -1.88
C LEU A 161 2.63 -0.15 -1.90
N VAL A 162 1.35 0.19 -1.95
CA VAL A 162 0.88 1.58 -1.86
C VAL A 162 0.22 1.80 -0.52
N LEU A 163 0.65 2.84 0.18
CA LEU A 163 0.09 3.28 1.46
C LEU A 163 -0.29 4.75 1.36
N GLY A 164 -1.59 5.02 1.38
CA GLY A 164 -2.14 6.37 1.36
C GLY A 164 -2.62 6.81 2.74
N ARG A 165 -2.65 8.12 2.95
CA ARG A 165 -3.20 8.77 4.15
C ARG A 165 -3.91 10.05 3.76
N VAL A 166 -5.12 10.26 4.27
CA VAL A 166 -5.91 11.47 4.11
C VAL A 166 -6.26 12.00 5.48
N LEU A 167 -5.93 13.25 5.77
CA LEU A 167 -6.20 13.88 7.06
C LEU A 167 -7.70 13.94 7.34
N VAL A 168 -8.07 13.63 8.58
CA VAL A 168 -9.41 13.84 9.15
C VAL A 168 -9.26 14.91 10.22
N GLU A 169 -9.88 16.08 10.01
CA GLU A 169 -9.69 17.24 10.88
C GLU A 169 -10.56 17.18 12.14
N SER A 170 -11.69 16.46 12.04
CA SER A 170 -12.64 16.25 13.15
C SER A 170 -13.54 15.07 12.86
N ASP A 171 -14.29 14.59 13.85
CA ASP A 171 -15.27 13.51 13.67
C ASP A 171 -16.33 13.87 12.60
N GLY A 172 -16.76 15.13 12.53
CA GLY A 172 -17.73 15.64 11.54
C GLY A 172 -17.14 15.69 10.12
N ASP A 173 -15.83 15.72 9.97
CA ASP A 173 -15.12 15.75 8.69
C ASP A 173 -14.90 14.35 8.09
N LEU A 174 -15.06 13.30 8.89
CA LEU A 174 -14.79 11.93 8.47
C LEU A 174 -15.49 11.52 7.16
N PRO A 175 -16.81 11.83 6.92
CA PRO A 175 -17.45 11.49 5.66
C PRO A 175 -16.79 12.14 4.44
N ALA A 176 -16.42 13.43 4.54
CA ALA A 176 -15.77 14.16 3.46
C ALA A 176 -14.35 13.63 3.18
N ALA A 177 -13.58 13.35 4.23
CA ALA A 177 -12.27 12.73 4.09
C ALA A 177 -12.34 11.32 3.46
N TYR A 178 -13.36 10.54 3.82
CA TYR A 178 -13.59 9.22 3.27
C TYR A 178 -13.96 9.27 1.78
N ASP A 179 -14.82 10.21 1.37
CA ASP A 179 -15.17 10.38 -0.03
C ASP A 179 -13.96 10.79 -0.88
N LEU A 180 -13.10 11.66 -0.37
CA LEU A 180 -11.82 11.99 -1.03
C LEU A 180 -10.87 10.79 -1.08
N ALA A 181 -10.77 10.01 -0.01
CA ALA A 181 -9.93 8.82 0.02
C ALA A 181 -10.37 7.77 -1.03
N LYS A 182 -11.67 7.58 -1.24
CA LYS A 182 -12.21 6.69 -2.27
C LYS A 182 -11.98 7.17 -3.70
N GLN A 183 -11.83 8.47 -3.89
CA GLN A 183 -11.52 9.05 -5.19
C GLN A 183 -10.04 8.93 -5.57
N ILE A 184 -9.16 8.58 -4.62
CA ILE A 184 -7.80 8.17 -4.95
C ILE A 184 -7.88 6.78 -5.58
N GLN A 185 -7.69 6.69 -6.90
CA GLN A 185 -7.93 5.47 -7.66
C GLN A 185 -6.77 5.14 -8.58
N LEU A 186 -6.70 3.87 -8.95
CA LEU A 186 -5.78 3.36 -9.96
C LEU A 186 -6.58 2.87 -11.17
N ALA A 187 -6.07 3.15 -12.36
CA ALA A 187 -6.60 2.62 -13.60
C ALA A 187 -5.43 2.21 -14.53
N PRO A 188 -5.60 1.17 -15.35
CA PRO A 188 -4.65 0.86 -16.41
C PRO A 188 -4.51 2.02 -17.40
N LEU A 189 -3.27 2.28 -17.85
CA LEU A 189 -2.99 3.37 -18.79
C LEU A 189 -3.82 3.26 -20.08
N ASN A 190 -4.04 2.06 -20.56
CA ASN A 190 -4.80 1.79 -21.79
C ASN A 190 -6.30 2.15 -21.71
N GLN A 191 -6.84 2.32 -20.50
CA GLN A 191 -8.24 2.73 -20.28
C GLN A 191 -8.41 4.26 -20.29
N LEU A 192 -7.33 5.00 -20.01
CA LEU A 192 -7.35 6.48 -19.93
C LEU A 192 -6.87 7.14 -21.20
N VAL A 193 -6.08 6.46 -22.02
CA VAL A 193 -5.60 6.92 -23.32
C VAL A 193 -6.10 5.96 -24.37
N PRO A 194 -7.22 6.26 -25.08
CA PRO A 194 -7.65 5.48 -26.25
C PRO A 194 -6.55 5.49 -27.30
N ARG A 195 -6.32 4.34 -27.92
CA ARG A 195 -5.37 4.18 -29.03
C ARG A 195 -5.81 4.96 -30.27
#